data_b001fd0e2cf5166163beb0272a26f189
#
_entry.id   b001fd0e2cf5166163beb0272a26f189
#
_cell.length_a   1.000
_cell.length_b   1.000
_cell.length_c   1.000
_cell.angle_alpha   90.00
_cell.angle_beta   90.00
_cell.angle_gamma   90.00
#
_symmetry.space_group_name_H-M   'P 1'
#
loop_
_entity.id
_entity.type
_entity.pdbx_description
1 polymer ?
#
loop_
_entity_poly.entity_id
_entity_poly.type
_entity_poly.pdbx_seq_one_letter_code
_entity_poly.pdbx_strand_id
1 'polypeptide(L)'
;MSKNDFKAFATDRNANVMSQEEWEALPALLSGFTAGKASSAQVNKAIRQASFIAAALAQYTANKSGLDVLDDGDLHGFISKMGTAFGKDFQALDATLTALAGLATGENKLPYFTGNDTAAQTDLTSVGRDIIGKSTIADILTY
;
A
#
# COMPACT_ATOMS: atom_id res chain seq x y z
N MET A 1 19.54 1.60 9.07
CA MET A 1 18.41 0.80 8.52
C MET A 1 17.58 0.31 9.68
N SER A 2 16.27 0.50 9.63
CA SER A 2 15.38 0.15 10.75
C SER A 2 15.34 -1.36 10.96
N LYS A 3 15.23 -1.76 12.22
CA LYS A 3 15.23 -3.15 12.64
C LYS A 3 13.86 -3.78 12.45
N ASN A 4 13.85 -5.06 12.08
CA ASN A 4 12.64 -5.88 12.08
C ASN A 4 12.94 -7.21 12.81
N ASP A 5 12.28 -7.43 13.93
CA ASP A 5 12.41 -8.66 14.70
C ASP A 5 11.62 -9.84 14.12
N PHE A 6 10.60 -9.57 13.31
CA PHE A 6 9.74 -10.60 12.74
C PHE A 6 10.40 -11.26 11.53
N LYS A 7 10.64 -12.55 11.63
CA LYS A 7 11.35 -13.33 10.62
C LYS A 7 10.44 -14.44 10.10
N ALA A 8 10.48 -14.67 8.78
CA ALA A 8 9.80 -15.79 8.19
C ALA A 8 10.46 -17.12 8.60
N PHE A 9 9.63 -18.12 8.87
CA PHE A 9 10.04 -19.42 9.36
C PHE A 9 10.06 -20.47 8.23
N ALA A 10 11.05 -21.34 8.23
CA ALA A 10 11.17 -22.47 7.29
C ALA A 10 11.13 -22.05 5.82
N THR A 11 11.88 -21.01 5.47
CA THR A 11 11.94 -20.45 4.11
C THR A 11 13.01 -21.05 3.22
N ASP A 12 13.89 -21.89 3.76
CA ASP A 12 14.92 -22.56 2.98
C ASP A 12 14.27 -23.43 1.90
N ARG A 13 14.94 -23.52 0.75
CA ARG A 13 14.51 -24.37 -0.38
C ARG A 13 14.30 -25.83 0.03
N ASN A 14 15.13 -26.35 0.94
CA ASN A 14 15.10 -27.74 1.41
C ASN A 14 14.40 -27.86 2.79
N ALA A 15 13.67 -26.85 3.24
CA ALA A 15 12.99 -26.88 4.50
C ALA A 15 11.99 -28.05 4.58
N ASN A 16 11.86 -28.64 5.77
CA ASN A 16 10.90 -29.71 6.02
C ASN A 16 9.48 -29.14 6.14
N VAL A 17 8.86 -28.91 5.01
CA VAL A 17 7.53 -28.34 4.87
C VAL A 17 6.74 -29.16 3.86
N MET A 18 5.50 -29.50 4.20
CA MET A 18 4.64 -30.24 3.26
C MET A 18 4.36 -29.42 1.99
N SER A 19 4.05 -30.08 0.89
CA SER A 19 3.73 -29.43 -0.36
C SER A 19 2.46 -28.59 -0.27
N GLN A 20 2.31 -27.62 -1.16
CA GLN A 20 1.09 -26.82 -1.23
C GLN A 20 -0.15 -27.66 -1.56
N GLU A 21 0.00 -28.65 -2.44
CA GLU A 21 -1.06 -29.58 -2.80
C GLU A 21 -1.51 -30.41 -1.61
N GLU A 22 -0.59 -31.00 -0.86
CA GLU A 22 -0.89 -31.73 0.37
C GLU A 22 -1.53 -30.85 1.44
N TRP A 23 -1.05 -29.62 1.56
CA TRP A 23 -1.59 -28.64 2.48
C TRP A 23 -3.05 -28.31 2.18
N GLU A 24 -3.39 -28.03 0.93
CA GLU A 24 -4.76 -27.72 0.51
C GLU A 24 -5.73 -28.91 0.70
N ALA A 25 -5.21 -30.13 0.64
CA ALA A 25 -5.99 -31.36 0.88
C ALA A 25 -6.08 -31.75 2.37
N LEU A 26 -5.37 -31.05 3.25
CA LEU A 26 -5.29 -31.40 4.68
C LEU A 26 -6.59 -31.07 5.40
N PRO A 27 -7.28 -32.06 6.04
CA PRO A 27 -8.50 -31.80 6.80
C PRO A 27 -8.34 -30.76 7.92
N ALA A 28 -7.14 -30.68 8.51
CA ALA A 28 -6.82 -29.71 9.57
C ALA A 28 -6.91 -28.26 9.12
N LEU A 29 -6.92 -27.95 7.81
CA LEU A 29 -7.18 -26.59 7.33
C LEU A 29 -8.56 -26.09 7.78
N LEU A 30 -9.55 -26.95 7.87
CA LEU A 30 -10.91 -26.59 8.29
C LEU A 30 -11.08 -26.71 9.81
N SER A 31 -10.59 -27.82 10.39
CA SER A 31 -10.83 -28.14 11.79
C SER A 31 -9.74 -27.66 12.75
N GLY A 32 -8.54 -27.30 12.25
CA GLY A 32 -7.34 -27.20 13.06
C GLY A 32 -6.85 -28.58 13.53
N PHE A 33 -5.76 -28.61 14.26
CA PHE A 33 -5.29 -29.83 14.91
C PHE A 33 -6.13 -30.07 16.17
N THR A 34 -6.85 -31.19 16.22
CA THR A 34 -7.84 -31.44 17.27
C THR A 34 -7.33 -32.39 18.36
N ALA A 35 -6.64 -33.46 17.99
CA ALA A 35 -6.09 -34.45 18.90
C ALA A 35 -4.99 -35.25 18.22
N GLY A 36 -4.16 -35.93 19.00
CA GLY A 36 -3.08 -36.76 18.48
C GLY A 36 -1.85 -35.96 18.10
N LYS A 37 -1.06 -36.51 17.18
CA LYS A 37 0.21 -35.92 16.72
C LYS A 37 0.05 -35.29 15.35
N ALA A 38 0.51 -34.05 15.20
CA ALA A 38 0.77 -33.46 13.89
C ALA A 38 2.21 -33.72 13.49
N SER A 39 2.48 -33.94 12.17
CA SER A 39 3.83 -34.07 11.70
C SER A 39 4.55 -32.72 11.73
N SER A 40 5.88 -32.74 11.87
CA SER A 40 6.69 -31.52 11.82
C SER A 40 6.51 -30.75 10.50
N ALA A 41 6.36 -31.47 9.37
CA ALA A 41 6.12 -30.83 8.06
C ALA A 41 4.80 -30.07 8.00
N GLN A 42 3.74 -30.58 8.62
CA GLN A 42 2.43 -29.90 8.74
C GLN A 42 2.52 -28.64 9.60
N VAL A 43 3.13 -28.75 10.77
CA VAL A 43 3.31 -27.64 11.70
C VAL A 43 4.18 -26.56 11.08
N ASN A 44 5.29 -26.95 10.45
CA ASN A 44 6.18 -26.01 9.77
C ASN A 44 5.47 -25.28 8.63
N LYS A 45 4.58 -25.94 7.88
CA LYS A 45 3.78 -25.32 6.82
C LYS A 45 2.88 -24.20 7.39
N ALA A 46 2.17 -24.49 8.48
CA ALA A 46 1.30 -23.52 9.13
C ALA A 46 2.08 -22.30 9.63
N ILE A 47 3.21 -22.53 10.30
CA ILE A 47 4.06 -21.46 10.82
C ILE A 47 4.66 -20.65 9.68
N ARG A 48 5.13 -21.31 8.60
CA ARG A 48 5.70 -20.62 7.45
C ARG A 48 4.71 -19.68 6.82
N GLN A 49 3.48 -20.11 6.56
CA GLN A 49 2.47 -19.26 5.93
C GLN A 49 2.17 -18.03 6.79
N ALA A 50 1.95 -18.20 8.08
CA ALA A 50 1.65 -17.09 8.99
C ALA A 50 2.85 -16.16 9.16
N SER A 51 4.05 -16.72 9.41
CA SER A 51 5.25 -15.91 9.63
C SER A 51 5.75 -15.21 8.37
N PHE A 52 5.54 -15.78 7.20
CA PHE A 52 5.91 -15.17 5.92
C PHE A 52 5.18 -13.84 5.70
N ILE A 53 3.88 -13.84 5.87
CA ILE A 53 3.07 -12.62 5.73
C ILE A 53 3.40 -11.61 6.83
N ALA A 54 3.53 -12.06 8.08
CA ALA A 54 3.91 -11.20 9.20
C ALA A 54 5.27 -10.54 8.98
N ALA A 55 6.27 -11.31 8.55
CA ALA A 55 7.60 -10.78 8.26
C ALA A 55 7.59 -9.77 7.11
N ALA A 56 6.83 -10.03 6.05
CA ALA A 56 6.70 -9.12 4.91
C ALA A 56 6.06 -7.79 5.32
N LEU A 57 4.95 -7.83 6.08
CA LEU A 57 4.28 -6.63 6.55
C LEU A 57 5.16 -5.83 7.53
N ALA A 58 5.83 -6.51 8.45
CA ALA A 58 6.75 -5.89 9.39
C ALA A 58 7.95 -5.23 8.67
N GLN A 59 8.49 -5.90 7.64
CA GLN A 59 9.60 -5.34 6.86
C GLN A 59 9.18 -4.13 6.04
N TYR A 60 8.04 -4.19 5.37
CA TYR A 60 7.45 -3.05 4.68
C TYR A 60 7.27 -1.86 5.63
N THR A 61 6.70 -2.13 6.80
CA THR A 61 6.46 -1.10 7.82
C THR A 61 7.77 -0.47 8.29
N ALA A 62 8.78 -1.26 8.60
CA ALA A 62 10.10 -0.76 9.01
C ALA A 62 10.76 0.08 7.91
N ASN A 63 10.73 -0.41 6.66
CA ASN A 63 11.36 0.27 5.53
C ASN A 63 10.71 1.64 5.25
N LYS A 64 9.40 1.70 5.22
CA LYS A 64 8.65 2.91 4.85
C LYS A 64 8.53 3.90 5.99
N SER A 65 8.29 3.44 7.21
CA SER A 65 8.19 4.34 8.37
C SER A 65 9.55 4.85 8.85
N GLY A 66 10.62 4.11 8.59
CA GLY A 66 11.94 4.38 9.15
C GLY A 66 12.05 4.03 10.64
N LEU A 67 11.06 3.35 11.21
CA LEU A 67 10.98 2.98 12.62
C LEU A 67 11.25 1.48 12.81
N ASP A 68 11.85 1.11 13.94
CA ASP A 68 12.05 -0.28 14.28
C ASP A 68 10.71 -0.97 14.54
N VAL A 69 10.59 -2.21 14.07
CA VAL A 69 9.45 -3.09 14.35
C VAL A 69 9.95 -4.22 15.25
N LEU A 70 9.60 -4.14 16.52
CA LEU A 70 10.11 -5.02 17.56
C LEU A 70 9.06 -6.04 18.01
N ASP A 71 9.52 -7.22 18.39
CA ASP A 71 8.68 -8.25 19.01
C ASP A 71 8.59 -8.00 20.52
N ASP A 72 7.86 -6.97 20.88
CA ASP A 72 7.72 -6.49 22.27
C ASP A 72 6.27 -6.56 22.77
N GLY A 73 5.34 -7.07 21.96
CA GLY A 73 3.92 -7.15 22.31
C GLY A 73 3.16 -5.83 22.19
N ASP A 74 3.78 -4.75 21.75
CA ASP A 74 3.13 -3.46 21.56
C ASP A 74 2.35 -3.42 20.24
N LEU A 75 1.13 -3.97 20.26
CA LEU A 75 0.24 -4.01 19.10
C LEU A 75 -0.14 -2.60 18.61
N HIS A 76 -0.46 -1.70 19.53
CA HIS A 76 -0.84 -0.32 19.17
C HIS A 76 0.32 0.44 18.53
N GLY A 77 1.53 0.26 19.06
CA GLY A 77 2.73 0.83 18.48
C GLY A 77 2.96 0.34 17.04
N PHE A 78 2.78 -0.96 16.80
CA PHE A 78 2.89 -1.52 15.44
C PHE A 78 1.83 -0.95 14.48
N ILE A 79 0.57 -0.88 14.90
CA ILE A 79 -0.52 -0.29 14.09
C ILE A 79 -0.19 1.17 13.74
N SER A 80 0.32 1.95 14.69
CA SER A 80 0.74 3.33 14.44
C SER A 80 1.87 3.44 13.42
N LYS A 81 2.86 2.56 13.51
CA LYS A 81 3.97 2.48 12.53
C LYS A 81 3.49 2.08 11.14
N MET A 82 2.53 1.15 11.07
CA MET A 82 1.86 0.79 9.80
C MET A 82 1.18 1.99 9.16
N GLY A 83 0.45 2.79 9.95
CA GLY A 83 -0.19 4.02 9.47
C GLY A 83 0.83 5.01 8.88
N THR A 84 1.96 5.19 9.55
CA THR A 84 3.08 6.00 9.06
C THR A 84 3.63 5.46 7.74
N ALA A 85 3.84 4.14 7.65
CA ALA A 85 4.37 3.50 6.45
C ALA A 85 3.43 3.65 5.26
N PHE A 86 2.15 3.38 5.43
CA PHE A 86 1.14 3.52 4.38
C PHE A 86 1.00 4.97 3.90
N GLY A 87 1.14 5.95 4.79
CA GLY A 87 1.12 7.36 4.45
C GLY A 87 2.26 7.80 3.52
N LYS A 88 3.31 6.98 3.36
CA LYS A 88 4.41 7.23 2.41
C LYS A 88 4.07 6.81 0.99
N ASP A 89 3.27 5.75 0.83
CA ASP A 89 2.96 5.17 -0.48
C ASP A 89 1.55 5.51 -0.96
N PHE A 90 0.62 5.82 -0.06
CA PHE A 90 -0.78 6.04 -0.38
C PHE A 90 -1.24 7.43 0.08
N GLN A 91 -1.96 8.11 -0.79
CA GLN A 91 -2.60 9.36 -0.43
C GLN A 91 -3.90 9.08 0.32
N ALA A 92 -4.17 9.85 1.38
CA ALA A 92 -5.45 9.75 2.06
C ALA A 92 -6.59 10.07 1.08
N LEU A 93 -7.70 9.35 1.21
CA LEU A 93 -8.90 9.63 0.42
C LEU A 93 -9.43 11.02 0.78
N ASP A 94 -9.54 11.87 -0.22
CA ASP A 94 -10.00 13.25 -0.10
C ASP A 94 -11.03 13.53 -1.19
N ALA A 95 -12.12 14.22 -0.83
CA ALA A 95 -13.23 14.46 -1.75
C ALA A 95 -12.83 15.37 -2.92
N THR A 96 -11.97 16.38 -2.68
CA THR A 96 -11.43 17.25 -3.75
C THR A 96 -10.59 16.46 -4.73
N LEU A 97 -9.68 15.61 -4.23
CA LEU A 97 -8.83 14.77 -5.07
C LEU A 97 -9.66 13.74 -5.85
N THR A 98 -10.70 13.18 -5.22
CA THR A 98 -11.64 12.26 -5.89
C THR A 98 -12.36 12.95 -7.04
N ALA A 99 -12.82 14.20 -6.84
CA ALA A 99 -13.45 14.98 -7.90
C ALA A 99 -12.52 15.23 -9.09
N LEU A 100 -11.25 15.58 -8.83
CA LEU A 100 -10.24 15.76 -9.87
C LEU A 100 -9.90 14.44 -10.57
N ALA A 101 -9.78 13.35 -9.83
CA ALA A 101 -9.48 12.03 -10.38
C ALA A 101 -10.60 11.50 -11.29
N GLY A 102 -11.85 11.94 -11.09
CA GLY A 102 -13.00 11.57 -11.91
C GLY A 102 -13.08 12.28 -13.27
N LEU A 103 -12.23 13.28 -13.53
CA LEU A 103 -12.22 14.00 -14.79
C LEU A 103 -11.55 13.17 -15.88
N ALA A 104 -12.08 13.25 -17.12
CA ALA A 104 -11.46 12.67 -18.30
C ALA A 104 -10.30 13.54 -18.75
N THR A 105 -9.11 13.31 -18.16
CA THR A 105 -7.91 14.08 -18.43
C THR A 105 -7.42 13.92 -19.87
N GLY A 106 -6.72 14.92 -20.37
CA GLY A 106 -6.15 14.89 -21.71
C GLY A 106 -5.26 16.10 -21.97
N GLU A 107 -4.58 16.09 -23.09
CA GLU A 107 -3.75 17.22 -23.50
C GLU A 107 -4.61 18.47 -23.67
N ASN A 108 -4.09 19.61 -23.18
CA ASN A 108 -4.75 20.91 -23.29
C ASN A 108 -6.13 20.99 -22.60
N LYS A 109 -6.30 20.27 -21.51
CA LYS A 109 -7.46 20.39 -20.61
C LYS A 109 -7.09 21.19 -19.36
N LEU A 110 -7.99 22.07 -18.95
CA LEU A 110 -7.85 22.89 -17.74
C LEU A 110 -8.93 22.48 -16.74
N PRO A 111 -8.56 21.85 -15.59
CA PRO A 111 -9.53 21.57 -14.56
C PRO A 111 -9.87 22.83 -13.76
N TYR A 112 -11.09 22.91 -13.27
CA TYR A 112 -11.52 23.98 -12.36
C TYR A 112 -12.60 23.45 -11.42
N PHE A 113 -12.75 24.11 -10.26
CA PHE A 113 -13.78 23.73 -9.30
C PHE A 113 -15.12 24.38 -9.64
N THR A 114 -16.20 23.61 -9.54
CA THR A 114 -17.56 24.05 -9.76
C THR A 114 -18.35 24.24 -8.47
N GLY A 115 -17.76 23.88 -7.35
CA GLY A 115 -18.31 23.97 -6.00
C GLY A 115 -17.40 23.25 -5.01
N ASN A 116 -17.85 23.07 -3.77
CA ASN A 116 -17.11 22.29 -2.78
C ASN A 116 -17.03 20.83 -3.26
N ASP A 117 -15.80 20.32 -3.33
CA ASP A 117 -15.51 18.94 -3.72
C ASP A 117 -16.11 18.51 -5.07
N THR A 118 -16.35 19.47 -5.96
CA THR A 118 -16.79 19.23 -7.33
C THR A 118 -15.90 19.94 -8.33
N ALA A 119 -15.64 19.30 -9.46
CA ALA A 119 -14.75 19.81 -10.48
C ALA A 119 -15.29 19.51 -11.89
N ALA A 120 -14.90 20.36 -12.83
CA ALA A 120 -15.11 20.17 -14.26
C ALA A 120 -13.83 20.51 -15.01
N GLN A 121 -13.83 20.37 -16.31
CA GLN A 121 -12.70 20.77 -17.14
C GLN A 121 -13.20 21.48 -18.40
N THR A 122 -12.35 22.35 -18.93
CA THR A 122 -12.55 23.03 -20.18
C THR A 122 -11.31 22.88 -21.06
N ASP A 123 -11.41 23.25 -22.31
CA ASP A 123 -10.24 23.29 -23.20
C ASP A 123 -9.35 24.48 -22.85
N LEU A 124 -8.06 24.21 -22.71
CA LEU A 124 -7.02 25.24 -22.68
C LEU A 124 -6.52 25.44 -24.11
N THR A 125 -7.11 26.40 -24.82
CA THR A 125 -6.78 26.69 -26.23
C THR A 125 -5.35 27.24 -26.37
N SER A 126 -4.82 27.25 -27.59
CA SER A 126 -3.52 27.89 -27.88
C SER A 126 -3.52 29.35 -27.48
N VAL A 127 -4.58 30.08 -27.78
CA VAL A 127 -4.75 31.47 -27.35
C VAL A 127 -4.75 31.60 -25.84
N GLY A 128 -5.46 30.72 -25.15
CA GLY A 128 -5.45 30.67 -23.67
C GLY A 128 -4.05 30.45 -23.10
N ARG A 129 -3.28 29.54 -23.68
CA ARG A 129 -1.88 29.30 -23.28
C ARG A 129 -0.99 30.51 -23.56
N ASP A 130 -1.17 31.17 -24.69
CA ASP A 130 -0.41 32.35 -25.04
C ASP A 130 -0.68 33.51 -24.07
N ILE A 131 -1.93 33.72 -23.67
CA ILE A 131 -2.32 34.73 -22.69
C ILE A 131 -1.70 34.41 -21.30
N ILE A 132 -1.84 33.17 -20.83
CA ILE A 132 -1.26 32.73 -19.55
C ILE A 132 0.28 32.85 -19.56
N GLY A 133 0.88 32.64 -20.72
CA GLY A 133 2.35 32.72 -20.88
C GLY A 133 2.92 34.14 -20.88
N LYS A 134 2.10 35.21 -20.85
CA LYS A 134 2.56 36.59 -20.83
C LYS A 134 3.10 36.98 -19.43
N SER A 135 4.17 37.71 -19.43
CA SER A 135 4.86 38.09 -18.19
C SER A 135 4.35 39.42 -17.60
N THR A 136 3.66 40.25 -18.39
CA THR A 136 3.15 41.55 -17.95
C THR A 136 1.77 41.82 -18.50
N ILE A 137 1.03 42.73 -17.84
CA ILE A 137 -0.25 43.24 -18.32
C ILE A 137 -0.10 43.88 -19.71
N ALA A 138 0.94 44.62 -19.92
CA ALA A 138 1.21 45.27 -21.21
C ALA A 138 1.38 44.24 -22.33
N ASP A 139 2.01 43.11 -22.09
CA ASP A 139 2.15 42.00 -23.05
C ASP A 139 0.78 41.36 -23.40
N ILE A 140 -0.11 41.30 -22.45
CA ILE A 140 -1.49 40.80 -22.69
C ILE A 140 -2.26 41.79 -23.56
N LEU A 141 -2.18 43.10 -23.24
CA LEU A 141 -2.92 44.13 -23.93
C LEU A 141 -2.45 44.32 -25.38
N THR A 142 -1.22 43.94 -25.71
CA THR A 142 -0.63 44.02 -27.06
C THR A 142 -0.64 42.72 -27.84
N TYR A 143 -1.21 41.68 -27.29
CA TYR A 143 -1.30 40.34 -27.91
C TYR A 143 -2.29 40.24 -29.08
#